data_2c391dc24a365a6e6028e5b9710dab00
#
_entry.id   2c391dc24a365a6e6028e5b9710dab00
#
_cell.length_a   1.000
_cell.length_b   1.000
_cell.length_c   1.000
_cell.angle_alpha   90.00
_cell.angle_beta   90.00
_cell.angle_gamma   90.00
#
_symmetry.space_group_name_H-M   'P 1'
#
loop_
_entity.id
_entity.type
_entity.pdbx_description
1 polymer ?
#
loop_
_entity_poly.entity_id
_entity_poly.type
_entity_poly.pdbx_seq_one_letter_code
_entity_poly.pdbx_strand_id
1 'polypeptide(L)'
;MSYINSPAVIGAGLMGKAIAKHYSNQGHEVVLIEENLSQIEIASSELAQQKITISDDLNLLRDRDFIIEAVFEDLTAKKLILKQISDFAKDDALIATNTSSLLIKDLIGAVTIPSRFIGVHYNNPADFNPIVEIIRDEQTDSGAAKGIAEWVEKSGKYPVLCSDTPCFILNRQSLPFINEAARCLNFASPGEIDSVAKKKVGVKLGPFEVMNLVGLDVIKSASRNLEILGEGYASSVDLQKMSETHWAIDTVTEVNREVSTEIIKRLRGAMLYPGKDILDRKLCSEKDLDKICKLALGYEKSSSEWLQLLDKSIIDQLINSFLSFQSDLS
;
A
#
# COMPACT_ATOMS: atom_id res chain seq x y z
N MET A 1 27.18 -6.60 -0.93
CA MET A 1 26.04 -7.45 -0.56
C MET A 1 25.83 -8.46 -1.67
N SER A 2 25.55 -9.72 -1.31
CA SER A 2 25.17 -10.75 -2.25
C SER A 2 23.90 -10.33 -2.99
N TYR A 3 23.88 -10.48 -4.30
CA TYR A 3 22.67 -10.31 -5.10
C TYR A 3 21.62 -11.31 -4.61
N ILE A 4 20.35 -10.88 -4.52
CA ILE A 4 19.25 -11.80 -4.31
C ILE A 4 19.10 -12.64 -5.57
N ASN A 5 19.27 -13.96 -5.43
CA ASN A 5 19.22 -14.91 -6.55
C ASN A 5 18.14 -15.97 -6.34
N SER A 6 17.85 -16.32 -5.08
CA SER A 6 16.96 -17.43 -4.71
C SER A 6 15.86 -16.96 -3.75
N PRO A 7 14.86 -16.19 -4.26
CA PRO A 7 13.76 -15.70 -3.43
C PRO A 7 12.77 -16.80 -3.06
N ALA A 8 12.16 -16.66 -1.87
CA ALA A 8 10.99 -17.43 -1.45
C ALA A 8 9.88 -16.50 -1.00
N VAL A 9 8.64 -16.96 -1.16
CA VAL A 9 7.43 -16.28 -0.71
C VAL A 9 6.65 -17.22 0.20
N ILE A 10 6.13 -16.72 1.31
CA ILE A 10 5.32 -17.47 2.26
C ILE A 10 3.88 -16.98 2.22
N GLY A 11 2.94 -17.88 1.93
CA GLY A 11 1.52 -17.59 1.72
C GLY A 11 1.17 -17.50 0.23
N ALA A 12 0.28 -18.38 -0.25
CA ALA A 12 -0.18 -18.42 -1.63
C ALA A 12 -1.51 -17.67 -1.85
N GLY A 13 -1.78 -16.67 -1.03
CA GLY A 13 -2.89 -15.73 -1.24
C GLY A 13 -2.68 -14.83 -2.47
N LEU A 14 -3.57 -13.86 -2.67
CA LEU A 14 -3.52 -12.92 -3.79
C LEU A 14 -2.15 -12.26 -3.95
N MET A 15 -1.62 -11.67 -2.86
CA MET A 15 -0.33 -10.97 -2.89
C MET A 15 0.84 -11.91 -3.05
N GLY A 16 0.86 -13.03 -2.33
CA GLY A 16 1.98 -13.98 -2.42
C GLY A 16 2.15 -14.57 -3.80
N LYS A 17 1.06 -14.96 -4.48
CA LYS A 17 1.08 -15.42 -5.87
C LYS A 17 1.60 -14.33 -6.82
N ALA A 18 1.13 -13.09 -6.66
CA ALA A 18 1.54 -11.97 -7.50
C ALA A 18 3.04 -11.63 -7.30
N ILE A 19 3.53 -11.65 -6.07
CA ILE A 19 4.96 -11.43 -5.74
C ILE A 19 5.82 -12.57 -6.31
N ALA A 20 5.42 -13.83 -6.10
CA ALA A 20 6.14 -14.98 -6.62
C ALA A 20 6.23 -14.94 -8.15
N LYS A 21 5.12 -14.62 -8.83
CA LYS A 21 5.08 -14.43 -10.27
C LYS A 21 5.97 -13.28 -10.74
N HIS A 22 5.97 -12.16 -10.00
CA HIS A 22 6.86 -11.03 -10.32
C HIS A 22 8.33 -11.47 -10.31
N TYR A 23 8.78 -12.20 -9.28
CA TYR A 23 10.18 -12.69 -9.22
C TYR A 23 10.48 -13.73 -10.30
N SER A 24 9.55 -14.65 -10.57
CA SER A 24 9.71 -15.62 -11.64
C SER A 24 9.85 -14.96 -13.01
N ASN A 25 9.10 -13.90 -13.28
CA ASN A 25 9.20 -13.11 -14.53
C ASN A 25 10.53 -12.35 -14.65
N GLN A 26 11.23 -12.12 -13.53
CA GLN A 26 12.60 -11.58 -13.51
C GLN A 26 13.68 -12.67 -13.73
N GLY A 27 13.26 -13.91 -13.96
CA GLY A 27 14.13 -15.03 -14.25
C GLY A 27 14.56 -15.85 -13.03
N HIS A 28 14.09 -15.51 -11.82
CA HIS A 28 14.41 -16.26 -10.60
C HIS A 28 13.65 -17.59 -10.51
N GLU A 29 14.29 -18.57 -9.89
CA GLU A 29 13.63 -19.78 -9.42
C GLU A 29 13.07 -19.51 -8.02
N VAL A 30 11.74 -19.45 -7.92
CA VAL A 30 11.02 -19.03 -6.71
C VAL A 30 10.50 -20.25 -5.96
N VAL A 31 10.58 -20.23 -4.64
CA VAL A 31 9.82 -21.14 -3.78
C VAL A 31 8.61 -20.38 -3.23
N LEU A 32 7.41 -20.97 -3.35
CA LEU A 32 6.18 -20.47 -2.75
C LEU A 32 5.68 -21.49 -1.73
N ILE A 33 5.70 -21.11 -0.46
CA ILE A 33 5.25 -21.98 0.65
C ILE A 33 3.82 -21.63 1.02
N GLU A 34 2.99 -22.67 1.15
CA GLU A 34 1.60 -22.58 1.60
C GLU A 34 1.24 -23.85 2.38
N GLU A 35 0.56 -23.72 3.52
CA GLU A 35 0.15 -24.86 4.35
C GLU A 35 -1.22 -25.45 3.94
N ASN A 36 -2.06 -24.64 3.31
CA ASN A 36 -3.41 -25.04 2.90
C ASN A 36 -3.36 -25.75 1.55
N LEU A 37 -3.67 -27.07 1.54
CA LEU A 37 -3.63 -27.91 0.35
C LEU A 37 -4.51 -27.39 -0.80
N SER A 38 -5.69 -26.84 -0.51
CA SER A 38 -6.56 -26.29 -1.55
C SER A 38 -5.97 -25.02 -2.17
N GLN A 39 -5.26 -24.19 -1.41
CA GLN A 39 -4.54 -23.02 -1.94
C GLN A 39 -3.31 -23.44 -2.76
N ILE A 40 -2.63 -24.52 -2.37
CA ILE A 40 -1.54 -25.12 -3.17
C ILE A 40 -2.05 -25.56 -4.53
N GLU A 41 -3.20 -26.27 -4.60
CA GLU A 41 -3.81 -26.71 -5.85
C GLU A 41 -4.18 -25.52 -6.75
N ILE A 42 -4.83 -24.48 -6.19
CA ILE A 42 -5.17 -23.25 -6.92
C ILE A 42 -3.91 -22.56 -7.45
N ALA A 43 -2.92 -22.33 -6.60
CA ALA A 43 -1.68 -21.67 -6.98
C ALA A 43 -0.92 -22.47 -8.04
N SER A 44 -0.88 -23.79 -7.93
CA SER A 44 -0.23 -24.69 -8.90
C SER A 44 -0.88 -24.59 -10.28
N SER A 45 -2.22 -24.47 -10.34
CA SER A 45 -2.94 -24.27 -11.60
C SER A 45 -2.68 -22.89 -12.19
N GLU A 46 -2.76 -21.82 -11.37
CA GLU A 46 -2.60 -20.43 -11.83
C GLU A 46 -1.16 -20.09 -12.25
N LEU A 47 -0.17 -20.70 -11.62
CA LEU A 47 1.25 -20.44 -11.81
C LEU A 47 1.99 -21.53 -12.61
N ALA A 48 1.27 -22.44 -13.24
CA ALA A 48 1.82 -23.63 -13.93
C ALA A 48 2.88 -23.31 -14.99
N GLN A 49 2.88 -22.11 -15.56
CA GLN A 49 3.84 -21.68 -16.58
C GLN A 49 5.04 -20.90 -16.00
N GLN A 50 5.10 -20.75 -14.69
CA GLN A 50 6.13 -19.99 -13.98
C GLN A 50 7.22 -20.94 -13.43
N LYS A 51 8.43 -20.39 -13.23
CA LYS A 51 9.52 -21.10 -12.54
C LYS A 51 9.34 -21.02 -11.02
N ILE A 52 8.23 -21.59 -10.52
CA ILE A 52 7.85 -21.54 -9.11
C ILE A 52 7.64 -22.97 -8.59
N THR A 53 8.38 -23.32 -7.55
CA THR A 53 8.13 -24.55 -6.77
C THR A 53 7.15 -24.22 -5.67
N ILE A 54 5.98 -24.87 -5.65
CA ILE A 54 4.93 -24.68 -4.64
C ILE A 54 4.93 -25.89 -3.71
N SER A 55 5.00 -25.66 -2.38
CA SER A 55 5.13 -26.72 -1.38
C SER A 55 4.66 -26.22 -0.02
N ASP A 56 4.40 -27.16 0.90
CA ASP A 56 4.21 -26.94 2.34
C ASP A 56 5.50 -27.17 3.15
N ASP A 57 6.59 -27.60 2.51
CA ASP A 57 7.85 -27.95 3.17
C ASP A 57 8.74 -26.72 3.42
N LEU A 58 8.80 -26.28 4.68
CA LEU A 58 9.69 -25.18 5.12
C LEU A 58 11.18 -25.50 4.98
N ASN A 59 11.60 -26.76 4.81
CA ASN A 59 13.01 -27.05 4.57
C ASN A 59 13.54 -26.45 3.25
N LEU A 60 12.67 -26.14 2.31
CA LEU A 60 13.03 -25.44 1.07
C LEU A 60 13.52 -24.00 1.29
N LEU A 61 13.37 -23.46 2.51
CA LEU A 61 13.90 -22.13 2.85
C LEU A 61 15.40 -22.11 3.16
N ARG A 62 16.02 -23.27 3.43
CA ARG A 62 17.43 -23.38 3.87
C ARG A 62 18.44 -22.81 2.88
N ASP A 63 18.11 -22.82 1.60
CA ASP A 63 18.99 -22.34 0.52
C ASP A 63 18.55 -20.98 -0.04
N ARG A 64 17.53 -20.35 0.58
CA ARG A 64 17.01 -19.05 0.10
C ARG A 64 17.82 -17.90 0.69
N ASP A 65 18.08 -16.89 -0.13
CA ASP A 65 18.79 -15.67 0.27
C ASP A 65 17.85 -14.51 0.60
N PHE A 66 16.59 -14.60 0.15
CA PHE A 66 15.53 -13.66 0.46
C PHE A 66 14.20 -14.38 0.66
N ILE A 67 13.53 -14.11 1.76
CA ILE A 67 12.25 -14.74 2.11
C ILE A 67 11.27 -13.65 2.48
N ILE A 68 10.16 -13.53 1.76
CA ILE A 68 9.11 -12.55 2.04
C ILE A 68 7.83 -13.26 2.51
N GLU A 69 7.32 -12.85 3.67
CA GLU A 69 6.05 -13.30 4.21
C GLU A 69 4.91 -12.44 3.64
N ALA A 70 3.86 -13.10 3.14
CA ALA A 70 2.65 -12.50 2.56
C ALA A 70 1.37 -13.23 3.01
N VAL A 71 1.34 -13.71 4.28
CA VAL A 71 0.14 -14.32 4.88
C VAL A 71 -0.86 -13.23 5.28
N PHE A 72 -2.04 -13.63 5.77
CA PHE A 72 -3.09 -12.68 6.14
C PHE A 72 -2.65 -11.70 7.26
N GLU A 73 -3.30 -10.53 7.30
CA GLU A 73 -2.89 -9.38 8.12
C GLU A 73 -3.35 -9.53 9.57
N ASP A 74 -2.66 -10.41 10.31
CA ASP A 74 -2.84 -10.62 11.75
C ASP A 74 -1.49 -10.66 12.47
N LEU A 75 -1.33 -9.86 13.53
CA LEU A 75 -0.06 -9.71 14.24
C LEU A 75 0.44 -11.04 14.83
N THR A 76 -0.46 -11.85 15.38
CA THR A 76 -0.09 -13.11 16.03
C THR A 76 0.34 -14.15 15.00
N ALA A 77 -0.42 -14.26 13.92
CA ALA A 77 -0.11 -15.17 12.81
C ALA A 77 1.23 -14.80 12.15
N LYS A 78 1.46 -13.51 11.88
CA LYS A 78 2.72 -13.05 11.29
C LYS A 78 3.91 -13.30 12.22
N LYS A 79 3.79 -13.06 13.52
CA LYS A 79 4.85 -13.40 14.48
C LYS A 79 5.16 -14.90 14.51
N LEU A 80 4.14 -15.73 14.44
CA LEU A 80 4.31 -17.19 14.44
C LEU A 80 5.07 -17.65 13.20
N ILE A 81 4.65 -17.22 12.02
CA ILE A 81 5.29 -17.63 10.76
C ILE A 81 6.69 -17.04 10.62
N LEU A 82 6.93 -15.78 11.06
CA LEU A 82 8.26 -15.17 11.05
C LEU A 82 9.25 -15.93 11.93
N LYS A 83 8.80 -16.43 13.08
CA LYS A 83 9.61 -17.31 13.92
C LYS A 83 9.94 -18.61 13.20
N GLN A 84 8.96 -19.27 12.59
CA GLN A 84 9.20 -20.50 11.80
C GLN A 84 10.17 -20.23 10.64
N ILE A 85 9.99 -19.14 9.88
CA ILE A 85 10.91 -18.74 8.81
C ILE A 85 12.34 -18.62 9.36
N SER A 86 12.53 -17.96 10.51
CA SER A 86 13.84 -17.79 11.13
C SER A 86 14.50 -19.10 11.56
N ASP A 87 13.69 -20.12 11.93
CA ASP A 87 14.21 -21.44 12.34
C ASP A 87 14.74 -22.26 11.14
N PHE A 88 14.27 -21.95 9.92
CA PHE A 88 14.66 -22.66 8.70
C PHE A 88 15.60 -21.86 7.79
N ALA A 89 15.53 -20.53 7.83
CA ALA A 89 16.36 -19.66 7.01
C ALA A 89 17.84 -19.76 7.39
N LYS A 90 18.74 -19.60 6.41
CA LYS A 90 20.18 -19.45 6.72
C LYS A 90 20.46 -18.09 7.36
N ASP A 91 21.54 -18.01 8.15
CA ASP A 91 21.87 -16.82 8.94
C ASP A 91 22.09 -15.54 8.14
N ASP A 92 22.47 -15.65 6.86
CA ASP A 92 22.69 -14.52 5.97
C ASP A 92 21.48 -14.19 5.10
N ALA A 93 20.38 -14.93 5.19
CA ALA A 93 19.14 -14.63 4.49
C ALA A 93 18.52 -13.30 4.96
N LEU A 94 17.94 -12.55 4.03
CA LEU A 94 17.07 -11.41 4.34
C LEU A 94 15.64 -11.92 4.50
N ILE A 95 15.02 -11.59 5.62
CA ILE A 95 13.62 -11.91 5.89
C ILE A 95 12.81 -10.64 5.77
N ALA A 96 11.71 -10.70 5.02
CA ALA A 96 10.83 -9.56 4.80
C ALA A 96 9.37 -9.89 5.15
N THR A 97 8.59 -8.87 5.45
CA THR A 97 7.13 -8.96 5.56
C THR A 97 6.47 -8.04 4.55
N ASN A 98 5.39 -8.52 3.91
CA ASN A 98 4.56 -7.73 3.01
C ASN A 98 3.35 -7.10 3.75
N THR A 99 3.43 -6.93 5.06
CA THR A 99 2.36 -6.27 5.83
C THR A 99 2.00 -4.92 5.19
N SER A 100 0.72 -4.57 5.23
CA SER A 100 0.21 -3.28 4.74
C SER A 100 -0.07 -2.27 5.84
N SER A 101 -0.10 -2.70 7.11
CA SER A 101 -0.56 -1.85 8.22
C SER A 101 0.19 -2.07 9.54
N LEU A 102 0.74 -3.27 9.76
CA LEU A 102 1.44 -3.58 11.00
C LEU A 102 2.83 -2.93 11.02
N LEU A 103 3.22 -2.43 12.18
CA LEU A 103 4.53 -1.83 12.36
C LEU A 103 5.64 -2.88 12.35
N ILE A 104 6.74 -2.59 11.69
CA ILE A 104 7.91 -3.48 11.63
C ILE A 104 8.48 -3.69 13.03
N LYS A 105 8.49 -2.65 13.87
CA LYS A 105 8.93 -2.74 15.28
C LYS A 105 8.12 -3.75 16.10
N ASP A 106 6.85 -4.00 15.76
CA ASP A 106 6.01 -4.96 16.48
C ASP A 106 6.25 -6.41 16.01
N LEU A 107 6.87 -6.59 14.85
CA LEU A 107 7.17 -7.89 14.23
C LEU A 107 8.62 -8.31 14.41
N ILE A 108 9.56 -7.36 14.47
CA ILE A 108 11.01 -7.62 14.44
C ILE A 108 11.50 -8.53 15.57
N GLY A 109 10.84 -8.50 16.73
CA GLY A 109 11.15 -9.39 17.85
C GLY A 109 10.78 -10.86 17.61
N ALA A 110 10.10 -11.20 16.51
CA ALA A 110 9.78 -12.57 16.15
C ALA A 110 10.88 -13.27 15.33
N VAL A 111 11.84 -12.49 14.78
CA VAL A 111 12.94 -13.04 13.99
C VAL A 111 14.22 -13.18 14.84
N THR A 112 15.02 -14.20 14.53
CA THR A 112 16.27 -14.50 15.26
C THR A 112 17.35 -13.45 15.02
N ILE A 113 17.40 -12.87 13.81
CA ILE A 113 18.42 -11.89 13.42
C ILE A 113 17.73 -10.59 12.99
N PRO A 114 17.41 -9.67 13.93
CA PRO A 114 16.70 -8.41 13.66
C PRO A 114 17.33 -7.55 12.56
N SER A 115 18.68 -7.52 12.48
CA SER A 115 19.38 -6.74 11.45
C SER A 115 19.13 -7.22 10.02
N ARG A 116 18.57 -8.41 9.85
CA ARG A 116 18.18 -9.02 8.56
C ARG A 116 16.68 -8.98 8.29
N PHE A 117 15.90 -8.30 9.13
CA PHE A 117 14.45 -8.18 8.96
C PHE A 117 14.05 -6.80 8.43
N ILE A 118 13.10 -6.77 7.49
CA ILE A 118 12.67 -5.54 6.81
C ILE A 118 11.23 -5.64 6.30
N GLY A 119 10.52 -4.53 6.26
CA GLY A 119 9.25 -4.43 5.54
C GLY A 119 9.51 -4.23 4.04
N VAL A 120 8.84 -5.01 3.20
CA VAL A 120 8.86 -4.85 1.73
C VAL A 120 7.42 -4.93 1.25
N HIS A 121 6.77 -3.78 1.22
CA HIS A 121 5.34 -3.68 0.94
C HIS A 121 5.08 -3.50 -0.55
N TYR A 122 4.63 -4.57 -1.19
CA TYR A 122 4.07 -4.56 -2.54
C TYR A 122 2.61 -4.13 -2.47
N ASN A 123 2.24 -3.16 -3.28
CA ASN A 123 0.87 -2.65 -3.32
C ASN A 123 0.03 -3.39 -4.37
N ASN A 124 -1.22 -3.67 -4.04
CA ASN A 124 -2.17 -4.34 -4.93
C ASN A 124 -2.61 -3.40 -6.09
N PRO A 125 -2.66 -3.89 -7.36
CA PRO A 125 -2.16 -5.17 -7.85
C PRO A 125 -0.62 -5.16 -7.99
N ALA A 126 0.06 -6.15 -7.39
CA ALA A 126 1.53 -6.18 -7.36
C ALA A 126 2.17 -6.25 -8.76
N ASP A 127 1.49 -6.83 -9.75
CA ASP A 127 1.97 -6.91 -11.13
C ASP A 127 2.05 -5.52 -11.79
N PHE A 128 1.12 -4.62 -11.47
CA PHE A 128 0.94 -3.33 -12.14
C PHE A 128 1.46 -2.15 -11.32
N ASN A 129 1.31 -2.18 -9.99
CA ASN A 129 1.76 -1.07 -9.18
C ASN A 129 3.29 -0.95 -9.23
N PRO A 130 3.82 0.18 -9.70
CA PRO A 130 5.26 0.35 -9.87
C PRO A 130 5.99 0.64 -8.56
N ILE A 131 5.28 0.94 -7.47
CA ILE A 131 5.88 1.34 -6.19
C ILE A 131 6.02 0.13 -5.26
N VAL A 132 7.18 0.01 -4.62
CA VAL A 132 7.43 -0.89 -3.50
C VAL A 132 7.97 -0.08 -2.34
N GLU A 133 7.27 -0.08 -1.23
CA GLU A 133 7.71 0.61 -0.02
C GLU A 133 8.66 -0.31 0.78
N ILE A 134 9.78 0.26 1.19
CA ILE A 134 10.83 -0.42 1.95
C ILE A 134 10.89 0.23 3.32
N ILE A 135 10.49 -0.51 4.33
CA ILE A 135 10.30 -0.02 5.69
C ILE A 135 11.33 -0.68 6.60
N ARG A 136 12.15 0.11 7.25
CA ARG A 136 13.14 -0.39 8.20
C ARG A 136 12.83 0.04 9.62
N ASP A 137 13.11 -0.85 10.54
CA ASP A 137 13.27 -0.54 11.97
C ASP A 137 14.70 -0.03 12.25
N GLU A 138 14.92 0.53 13.42
CA GLU A 138 16.27 0.99 13.88
C GLU A 138 17.27 -0.15 13.95
N GLN A 139 16.83 -1.37 14.23
CA GLN A 139 17.66 -2.58 14.30
C GLN A 139 17.97 -3.17 12.93
N THR A 140 17.23 -2.79 11.88
CA THR A 140 17.48 -3.26 10.51
C THR A 140 18.81 -2.69 9.97
N ASP A 141 19.68 -3.53 9.44
CA ASP A 141 20.93 -3.10 8.81
C ASP A 141 20.66 -2.17 7.62
N SER A 142 21.30 -1.02 7.61
CA SER A 142 21.11 -0.01 6.56
C SER A 142 21.54 -0.49 5.18
N GLY A 143 22.54 -1.36 5.12
CA GLY A 143 22.98 -1.97 3.91
C GLY A 143 22.00 -3.03 3.39
N ALA A 144 21.25 -3.72 4.28
CA ALA A 144 20.17 -4.61 3.87
C ALA A 144 19.06 -3.82 3.15
N ALA A 145 18.61 -2.70 3.74
CA ALA A 145 17.61 -1.84 3.12
C ALA A 145 18.06 -1.30 1.74
N LYS A 146 19.32 -0.88 1.64
CA LYS A 146 19.89 -0.42 0.36
C LYS A 146 19.95 -1.55 -0.68
N GLY A 147 20.35 -2.74 -0.27
CA GLY A 147 20.42 -3.91 -1.16
C GLY A 147 19.06 -4.32 -1.71
N ILE A 148 18.01 -4.29 -0.85
CA ILE A 148 16.62 -4.52 -1.27
C ILE A 148 16.15 -3.42 -2.24
N ALA A 149 16.45 -2.14 -1.97
CA ALA A 149 16.09 -1.05 -2.86
C ALA A 149 16.71 -1.21 -4.26
N GLU A 150 18.00 -1.51 -4.33
CA GLU A 150 18.68 -1.78 -5.60
C GLU A 150 18.10 -2.99 -6.34
N TRP A 151 17.70 -4.02 -5.60
CA TRP A 151 17.08 -5.20 -6.20
C TRP A 151 15.68 -4.94 -6.74
N VAL A 152 14.85 -4.20 -5.98
CA VAL A 152 13.52 -3.74 -6.41
C VAL A 152 13.64 -2.87 -7.66
N GLU A 153 14.59 -1.94 -7.72
CA GLU A 153 14.84 -1.10 -8.89
C GLU A 153 15.21 -1.92 -10.13
N LYS A 154 16.08 -2.92 -9.97
CA LYS A 154 16.47 -3.84 -11.06
C LYS A 154 15.28 -4.68 -11.56
N SER A 155 14.30 -4.95 -10.72
CA SER A 155 13.06 -5.64 -11.09
C SER A 155 12.06 -4.77 -11.88
N GLY A 156 12.44 -3.51 -12.18
CA GLY A 156 11.60 -2.57 -12.92
C GLY A 156 10.58 -1.81 -12.08
N LYS A 157 10.68 -1.91 -10.75
CA LYS A 157 9.82 -1.16 -9.81
C LYS A 157 10.60 -0.02 -9.15
N TYR A 158 9.89 0.94 -8.59
CA TYR A 158 10.47 2.08 -7.88
C TYR A 158 10.46 1.81 -6.37
N PRO A 159 11.63 1.69 -5.72
CA PRO A 159 11.72 1.54 -4.28
C PRO A 159 11.50 2.89 -3.57
N VAL A 160 10.65 2.90 -2.56
CA VAL A 160 10.44 4.03 -1.66
C VAL A 160 10.94 3.67 -0.29
N LEU A 161 11.97 4.34 0.18
CA LEU A 161 12.46 4.19 1.55
C LEU A 161 11.59 5.03 2.48
N CYS A 162 10.91 4.40 3.42
CA CYS A 162 10.05 5.09 4.36
C CYS A 162 10.25 4.65 5.82
N SER A 163 9.81 5.52 6.71
CA SER A 163 9.81 5.25 8.14
C SER A 163 8.76 4.21 8.51
N ASP A 164 9.01 3.46 9.59
CA ASP A 164 8.03 2.57 10.18
C ASP A 164 6.89 3.39 10.81
N THR A 165 5.76 3.43 10.11
CA THR A 165 4.57 4.21 10.49
C THR A 165 3.30 3.44 10.08
N PRO A 166 2.17 3.56 10.80
CA PRO A 166 0.94 2.89 10.43
C PRO A 166 0.56 3.11 8.95
N CYS A 167 0.29 2.03 8.24
CA CYS A 167 -0.13 2.03 6.82
C CYS A 167 0.87 2.69 5.84
N PHE A 168 2.09 2.97 6.27
CA PHE A 168 3.21 3.52 5.50
C PHE A 168 2.86 4.83 4.75
N ILE A 169 3.28 5.00 3.50
CA ILE A 169 3.14 6.28 2.80
C ILE A 169 2.01 6.24 1.77
N LEU A 170 1.92 5.17 0.94
CA LEU A 170 0.94 5.10 -0.14
C LEU A 170 -0.49 5.12 0.40
N ASN A 171 -0.79 4.24 1.35
CA ASN A 171 -2.12 4.19 1.97
C ASN A 171 -2.42 5.46 2.77
N ARG A 172 -1.42 6.01 3.49
CA ARG A 172 -1.54 7.27 4.22
C ARG A 172 -1.88 8.44 3.29
N GLN A 173 -1.31 8.47 2.08
CA GLN A 173 -1.56 9.52 1.09
C GLN A 173 -2.91 9.35 0.38
N SER A 174 -3.34 8.12 0.11
CA SER A 174 -4.50 7.85 -0.73
C SER A 174 -5.82 7.72 0.03
N LEU A 175 -5.83 7.09 1.20
CA LEU A 175 -7.08 6.75 1.90
C LEU A 175 -7.88 7.96 2.40
N PRO A 176 -7.29 9.06 2.89
CA PRO A 176 -8.05 10.27 3.19
C PRO A 176 -8.83 10.80 1.98
N PHE A 177 -8.23 10.77 0.78
CA PHE A 177 -8.88 11.16 -0.47
C PHE A 177 -10.06 10.24 -0.83
N ILE A 178 -9.89 8.93 -0.68
CA ILE A 178 -10.94 7.92 -0.90
C ILE A 178 -12.10 8.09 0.09
N ASN A 179 -11.79 8.23 1.38
CA ASN A 179 -12.81 8.41 2.42
C ASN A 179 -13.57 9.73 2.24
N GLU A 180 -12.88 10.80 1.85
CA GLU A 180 -13.53 12.08 1.60
C GLU A 180 -14.43 12.05 0.36
N ALA A 181 -14.05 11.33 -0.68
CA ALA A 181 -14.92 11.08 -1.82
C ALA A 181 -16.20 10.33 -1.41
N ALA A 182 -16.10 9.32 -0.54
CA ALA A 182 -17.25 8.62 -0.02
C ALA A 182 -18.18 9.55 0.81
N ARG A 183 -17.62 10.48 1.60
CA ARG A 183 -18.42 11.49 2.32
C ARG A 183 -19.15 12.46 1.38
N CYS A 184 -18.61 12.70 0.17
CA CYS A 184 -19.30 13.54 -0.83
C CYS A 184 -20.59 12.89 -1.37
N LEU A 185 -20.85 11.61 -1.12
CA LEU A 185 -22.12 10.94 -1.47
C LEU A 185 -23.35 11.58 -0.82
N ASN A 186 -23.16 12.33 0.24
CA ASN A 186 -24.25 13.08 0.89
C ASN A 186 -24.87 14.16 -0.02
N PHE A 187 -24.19 14.56 -1.12
CA PHE A 187 -24.67 15.62 -2.01
C PHE A 187 -24.35 15.43 -3.50
N ALA A 188 -23.61 14.36 -3.86
CA ALA A 188 -23.23 14.07 -5.24
C ALA A 188 -23.19 12.56 -5.49
N SER A 189 -23.43 12.14 -6.73
CA SER A 189 -23.33 10.74 -7.14
C SER A 189 -21.87 10.30 -7.34
N PRO A 190 -21.57 8.99 -7.32
CA PRO A 190 -20.24 8.47 -7.62
C PRO A 190 -19.69 8.97 -8.97
N GLY A 191 -20.53 9.02 -10.01
CA GLY A 191 -20.14 9.49 -11.33
C GLY A 191 -19.81 10.98 -11.38
N GLU A 192 -20.54 11.84 -10.64
CA GLU A 192 -20.24 13.26 -10.52
C GLU A 192 -18.91 13.49 -9.81
N ILE A 193 -18.68 12.78 -8.70
CA ILE A 193 -17.45 12.89 -7.90
C ILE A 193 -16.25 12.45 -8.76
N ASP A 194 -16.32 11.30 -9.42
CA ASP A 194 -15.25 10.79 -10.29
C ASP A 194 -14.99 11.74 -11.48
N SER A 195 -16.05 12.29 -12.10
CA SER A 195 -15.92 13.26 -13.19
C SER A 195 -15.18 14.53 -12.74
N VAL A 196 -15.52 15.09 -11.57
CA VAL A 196 -14.85 16.27 -11.00
C VAL A 196 -13.43 15.94 -10.59
N ALA A 197 -13.20 14.82 -9.93
CA ALA A 197 -11.88 14.38 -9.51
C ALA A 197 -10.92 14.28 -10.72
N LYS A 198 -11.35 13.65 -11.81
CA LYS A 198 -10.55 13.53 -13.05
C LYS A 198 -10.34 14.87 -13.74
N LYS A 199 -11.40 15.65 -13.97
CA LYS A 199 -11.33 16.86 -14.81
C LYS A 199 -10.81 18.11 -14.09
N LYS A 200 -10.94 18.20 -12.75
CA LYS A 200 -10.68 19.42 -11.98
C LYS A 200 -9.68 19.26 -10.84
N VAL A 201 -9.63 18.09 -10.19
CA VAL A 201 -8.62 17.81 -9.15
C VAL A 201 -7.32 17.31 -9.78
N GLY A 202 -7.40 16.59 -10.90
CA GLY A 202 -6.24 16.11 -11.66
C GLY A 202 -5.78 14.73 -11.21
N VAL A 203 -6.69 13.76 -11.23
CA VAL A 203 -6.38 12.33 -11.02
C VAL A 203 -6.74 11.53 -12.28
N LYS A 204 -5.99 10.47 -12.57
CA LYS A 204 -6.23 9.63 -13.76
C LYS A 204 -7.48 8.75 -13.61
N LEU A 205 -7.67 8.17 -12.43
CA LEU A 205 -8.85 7.39 -12.08
C LEU A 205 -9.62 8.13 -10.99
N GLY A 206 -10.94 8.12 -11.08
CA GLY A 206 -11.79 8.65 -10.03
C GLY A 206 -11.75 7.77 -8.77
N PRO A 207 -12.07 8.31 -7.60
CA PRO A 207 -11.99 7.58 -6.34
C PRO A 207 -12.88 6.32 -6.31
N PHE A 208 -14.04 6.33 -6.94
CA PHE A 208 -14.95 5.18 -7.02
C PHE A 208 -14.45 4.13 -8.03
N GLU A 209 -13.84 4.58 -9.15
CA GLU A 209 -13.12 3.67 -10.05
C GLU A 209 -11.97 2.96 -9.34
N VAL A 210 -11.21 3.67 -8.50
CA VAL A 210 -10.13 3.09 -7.69
C VAL A 210 -10.68 2.09 -6.65
N MET A 211 -11.77 2.44 -5.94
CA MET A 211 -12.42 1.53 -4.99
C MET A 211 -12.87 0.23 -5.66
N ASN A 212 -13.44 0.31 -6.86
CA ASN A 212 -13.87 -0.86 -7.62
C ASN A 212 -12.69 -1.70 -8.12
N LEU A 213 -11.56 -1.06 -8.48
CA LEU A 213 -10.36 -1.74 -8.94
C LEU A 213 -9.61 -2.48 -7.83
N VAL A 214 -9.47 -1.83 -6.67
CA VAL A 214 -8.71 -2.37 -5.52
C VAL A 214 -9.54 -3.39 -4.73
N GLY A 215 -10.85 -3.20 -4.71
CA GLY A 215 -11.81 -3.97 -3.91
C GLY A 215 -12.20 -3.26 -2.61
N LEU A 216 -13.51 -3.20 -2.38
CA LEU A 216 -14.08 -2.43 -1.25
C LEU A 216 -13.65 -2.98 0.11
N ASP A 217 -13.54 -4.30 0.27
CA ASP A 217 -13.14 -4.92 1.53
C ASP A 217 -11.69 -4.53 1.91
N VAL A 218 -10.79 -4.49 0.91
CA VAL A 218 -9.41 -4.05 1.10
C VAL A 218 -9.37 -2.59 1.54
N ILE A 219 -10.09 -1.71 0.83
CA ILE A 219 -10.16 -0.27 1.13
C ILE A 219 -10.76 -0.02 2.53
N LYS A 220 -11.85 -0.70 2.89
CA LYS A 220 -12.47 -0.60 4.22
C LYS A 220 -11.52 -1.01 5.33
N SER A 221 -10.84 -2.15 5.16
CA SER A 221 -9.89 -2.64 6.16
C SER A 221 -8.71 -1.69 6.32
N ALA A 222 -8.11 -1.24 5.22
CA ALA A 222 -7.01 -0.28 5.24
C ALA A 222 -7.41 1.07 5.85
N SER A 223 -8.63 1.56 5.56
CA SER A 223 -9.16 2.79 6.15
C SER A 223 -9.28 2.70 7.66
N ARG A 224 -9.83 1.59 8.20
CA ARG A 224 -9.90 1.36 9.66
C ARG A 224 -8.52 1.31 10.32
N ASN A 225 -7.55 0.66 9.69
CA ASN A 225 -6.19 0.59 10.22
C ASN A 225 -5.51 1.96 10.29
N LEU A 226 -5.94 2.91 9.46
CA LEU A 226 -5.39 4.26 9.42
C LEU A 226 -5.97 5.19 10.50
N GLU A 227 -7.14 4.87 11.08
CA GLU A 227 -7.83 5.69 12.10
C GLU A 227 -6.97 5.98 13.34
N ILE A 228 -6.03 5.10 13.67
CA ILE A 228 -5.08 5.29 14.77
C ILE A 228 -4.25 6.58 14.64
N LEU A 229 -4.16 7.14 13.43
CA LEU A 229 -3.44 8.40 13.16
C LEU A 229 -4.24 9.65 13.50
N GLY A 230 -5.51 9.51 13.85
CA GLY A 230 -6.38 10.60 14.30
C GLY A 230 -7.38 11.07 13.27
N GLU A 231 -8.03 12.20 13.57
CA GLU A 231 -9.23 12.71 12.91
C GLU A 231 -9.08 12.84 11.38
N GLY A 232 -7.99 13.41 10.88
CA GLY A 232 -7.75 13.56 9.43
C GLY A 232 -7.60 12.23 8.66
N TYR A 233 -7.62 11.11 9.36
CA TYR A 233 -7.50 9.75 8.82
C TYR A 233 -8.72 8.88 9.15
N ALA A 234 -9.80 9.47 9.62
CA ALA A 234 -11.01 8.74 9.98
C ALA A 234 -11.67 8.09 8.75
N SER A 235 -12.16 6.85 8.92
CA SER A 235 -12.94 6.17 7.90
C SER A 235 -14.27 6.87 7.63
N SER A 236 -14.73 6.86 6.39
CA SER A 236 -16.08 7.27 6.05
C SER A 236 -17.09 6.23 6.52
N VAL A 237 -18.13 6.70 7.22
CA VAL A 237 -19.27 5.87 7.65
C VAL A 237 -20.00 5.28 6.44
N ASP A 238 -20.17 6.06 5.37
CA ASP A 238 -20.84 5.63 4.14
C ASP A 238 -20.07 4.50 3.48
N LEU A 239 -18.73 4.63 3.39
CA LEU A 239 -17.87 3.56 2.88
C LEU A 239 -17.97 2.29 3.75
N GLN A 240 -17.93 2.43 5.07
CA GLN A 240 -17.94 1.27 5.98
C GLN A 240 -19.29 0.52 5.96
N LYS A 241 -20.41 1.25 5.81
CA LYS A 241 -21.77 0.68 5.75
C LYS A 241 -22.13 0.06 4.41
N MET A 242 -21.42 0.34 3.35
CA MET A 242 -21.73 -0.22 2.04
C MET A 242 -21.67 -1.76 2.08
N SER A 243 -22.74 -2.43 1.67
CA SER A 243 -22.85 -3.90 1.65
C SER A 243 -22.50 -4.51 0.29
N GLU A 244 -22.56 -3.72 -0.76
CA GLU A 244 -22.27 -4.15 -2.11
C GLU A 244 -20.75 -4.25 -2.35
N THR A 245 -20.38 -5.03 -3.35
CA THR A 245 -18.96 -5.23 -3.70
C THR A 245 -18.42 -4.19 -4.68
N HIS A 246 -19.32 -3.44 -5.34
CA HIS A 246 -18.98 -2.45 -6.36
C HIS A 246 -19.86 -1.22 -6.25
N TRP A 247 -19.27 -0.05 -6.56
CA TRP A 247 -20.02 1.18 -6.79
C TRP A 247 -20.57 1.21 -8.22
N ALA A 248 -21.85 1.53 -8.36
CA ALA A 248 -22.42 1.92 -9.66
C ALA A 248 -21.93 3.33 -10.03
N ILE A 249 -21.22 3.46 -11.14
CA ILE A 249 -20.64 4.73 -11.59
C ILE A 249 -21.32 5.15 -12.89
N ASP A 250 -22.19 6.15 -12.82
CA ASP A 250 -22.86 6.68 -13.98
C ASP A 250 -21.91 7.59 -14.79
N THR A 251 -22.09 7.59 -16.11
CA THR A 251 -21.40 8.54 -16.98
C THR A 251 -22.02 9.93 -16.84
N VAL A 252 -21.26 10.88 -16.31
CA VAL A 252 -21.72 12.26 -16.09
C VAL A 252 -20.97 13.20 -17.05
N THR A 253 -21.70 13.97 -17.85
CA THR A 253 -21.17 14.96 -18.79
C THR A 253 -20.92 16.31 -18.14
N GLU A 254 -21.84 16.77 -17.31
CA GLU A 254 -21.77 18.04 -16.60
C GLU A 254 -22.17 17.86 -15.14
N VAL A 255 -21.49 18.59 -14.25
CA VAL A 255 -21.78 18.64 -12.82
C VAL A 255 -22.12 20.08 -12.46
N ASN A 256 -23.15 20.27 -11.63
CA ASN A 256 -23.53 21.59 -11.12
C ASN A 256 -22.28 22.32 -10.57
N ARG A 257 -22.19 23.65 -10.83
CA ARG A 257 -21.02 24.45 -10.47
C ARG A 257 -20.76 24.48 -8.95
N GLU A 258 -21.81 24.58 -8.13
CA GLU A 258 -21.70 24.64 -6.66
C GLU A 258 -21.25 23.27 -6.14
N VAL A 259 -21.88 22.19 -6.61
CA VAL A 259 -21.49 20.80 -6.29
C VAL A 259 -20.04 20.54 -6.69
N SER A 260 -19.66 20.91 -7.91
CA SER A 260 -18.29 20.77 -8.39
C SER A 260 -17.27 21.52 -7.53
N THR A 261 -17.61 22.76 -7.12
CA THR A 261 -16.72 23.59 -6.28
C THR A 261 -16.51 22.94 -4.91
N GLU A 262 -17.57 22.40 -4.32
CA GLU A 262 -17.47 21.74 -3.01
C GLU A 262 -16.67 20.43 -3.09
N ILE A 263 -16.90 19.62 -4.12
CA ILE A 263 -16.09 18.40 -4.37
C ILE A 263 -14.60 18.76 -4.50
N ILE A 264 -14.27 19.77 -5.32
CA ILE A 264 -12.87 20.19 -5.50
C ILE A 264 -12.23 20.60 -4.18
N LYS A 265 -12.91 21.41 -3.40
CA LYS A 265 -12.43 21.90 -2.12
C LYS A 265 -12.12 20.74 -1.15
N ARG A 266 -13.06 19.81 -1.01
CA ARG A 266 -12.97 18.66 -0.12
C ARG A 266 -11.86 17.70 -0.54
N LEU A 267 -11.84 17.30 -1.81
CA LEU A 267 -10.83 16.37 -2.32
C LEU A 267 -9.42 16.97 -2.33
N ARG A 268 -9.28 18.27 -2.59
CA ARG A 268 -7.96 18.93 -2.48
C ARG A 268 -7.46 19.00 -1.06
N GLY A 269 -8.33 19.29 -0.08
CA GLY A 269 -7.96 19.25 1.33
C GLY A 269 -7.49 17.85 1.76
N ALA A 270 -8.24 16.82 1.35
CA ALA A 270 -7.92 15.41 1.60
C ALA A 270 -6.64 14.93 0.89
N MET A 271 -6.22 15.56 -0.19
CA MET A 271 -4.96 15.30 -0.87
C MET A 271 -3.79 16.02 -0.18
N LEU A 272 -3.97 17.27 0.25
CA LEU A 272 -2.93 18.13 0.82
C LEU A 272 -2.58 17.75 2.25
N TYR A 273 -3.59 17.43 3.08
CA TYR A 273 -3.41 17.11 4.50
C TYR A 273 -2.40 15.97 4.72
N PRO A 274 -2.59 14.76 4.16
CA PRO A 274 -1.65 13.68 4.36
C PRO A 274 -0.27 13.97 3.75
N GLY A 275 -0.20 14.64 2.60
CA GLY A 275 1.07 15.01 1.99
C GLY A 275 1.88 15.95 2.88
N LYS A 276 1.24 16.96 3.48
CA LYS A 276 1.87 17.85 4.44
C LYS A 276 2.33 17.11 5.69
N ASP A 277 1.49 16.24 6.26
CA ASP A 277 1.81 15.43 7.45
C ASP A 277 3.00 14.50 7.20
N ILE A 278 3.06 13.83 6.04
CA ILE A 278 4.17 12.98 5.62
C ILE A 278 5.49 13.77 5.57
N LEU A 279 5.48 14.95 4.96
CA LEU A 279 6.68 15.79 4.80
C LEU A 279 7.12 16.43 6.11
N ASP A 280 6.20 16.97 6.91
CA ASP A 280 6.49 17.57 8.20
C ASP A 280 7.12 16.56 9.17
N ARG A 281 6.65 15.32 9.15
CA ARG A 281 7.20 14.21 9.94
C ARG A 281 8.41 13.54 9.31
N LYS A 282 8.79 13.91 8.09
CA LYS A 282 9.92 13.31 7.34
C LYS A 282 9.80 11.79 7.21
N LEU A 283 8.60 11.30 6.91
CA LEU A 283 8.32 9.86 6.83
C LEU A 283 8.92 9.23 5.56
N CYS A 284 9.06 10.01 4.48
CA CYS A 284 9.82 9.69 3.28
C CYS A 284 10.41 10.97 2.70
N SER A 285 11.21 10.86 1.63
CA SER A 285 11.68 12.04 0.89
C SER A 285 10.54 12.66 0.06
N GLU A 286 10.63 13.98 -0.21
CA GLU A 286 9.70 14.67 -1.11
C GLU A 286 9.66 14.02 -2.50
N LYS A 287 10.82 13.65 -3.03
CA LYS A 287 10.95 12.94 -4.31
C LYS A 287 10.19 11.61 -4.30
N ASP A 288 10.23 10.87 -3.20
CA ASP A 288 9.52 9.59 -3.07
C ASP A 288 8.02 9.79 -2.96
N LEU A 289 7.56 10.81 -2.22
CA LEU A 289 6.15 11.19 -2.18
C LEU A 289 5.63 11.56 -3.59
N ASP A 290 6.40 12.33 -4.36
CA ASP A 290 6.07 12.66 -5.75
C ASP A 290 5.92 11.42 -6.63
N LYS A 291 6.83 10.46 -6.47
CA LYS A 291 6.76 9.20 -7.20
C LYS A 291 5.53 8.38 -6.83
N ILE A 292 5.20 8.28 -5.56
CA ILE A 292 3.96 7.63 -5.10
C ILE A 292 2.74 8.31 -5.73
N CYS A 293 2.62 9.63 -5.60
CA CYS A 293 1.49 10.39 -6.13
C CYS A 293 1.32 10.20 -7.64
N LYS A 294 2.40 10.30 -8.41
CA LYS A 294 2.35 10.27 -9.88
C LYS A 294 2.24 8.86 -10.44
N LEU A 295 3.05 7.92 -9.94
CA LEU A 295 3.16 6.59 -10.53
C LEU A 295 2.11 5.62 -10.00
N ALA A 296 1.81 5.63 -8.69
CA ALA A 296 0.86 4.72 -8.09
C ALA A 296 -0.56 5.29 -8.02
N LEU A 297 -0.70 6.57 -7.62
CA LEU A 297 -2.01 7.18 -7.42
C LEU A 297 -2.53 7.92 -8.66
N GLY A 298 -1.69 8.11 -9.69
CA GLY A 298 -2.09 8.74 -10.93
C GLY A 298 -2.44 10.22 -10.81
N TYR A 299 -1.87 10.93 -9.83
CA TYR A 299 -2.04 12.37 -9.68
C TYR A 299 -1.25 13.13 -10.74
N GLU A 300 -1.85 14.12 -11.39
CA GLU A 300 -1.16 15.00 -12.35
C GLU A 300 -0.12 15.85 -11.66
N LYS A 301 -0.45 16.39 -10.48
CA LYS A 301 0.46 17.07 -9.57
C LYS A 301 0.44 16.37 -8.22
N SER A 302 1.63 16.12 -7.68
CA SER A 302 1.77 15.53 -6.35
C SER A 302 1.30 16.49 -5.25
N SER A 303 1.11 15.97 -4.05
CA SER A 303 0.79 16.78 -2.88
C SER A 303 1.88 17.80 -2.57
N SER A 304 3.17 17.44 -2.72
CA SER A 304 4.29 18.36 -2.53
C SER A 304 4.31 19.49 -3.56
N GLU A 305 4.07 19.20 -4.85
CA GLU A 305 3.96 20.22 -5.90
C GLU A 305 2.81 21.21 -5.61
N TRP A 306 1.65 20.71 -5.13
CA TRP A 306 0.55 21.59 -4.73
C TRP A 306 0.90 22.44 -3.51
N LEU A 307 1.60 21.88 -2.51
CA LEU A 307 2.06 22.61 -1.32
C LEU A 307 3.06 23.74 -1.67
N GLN A 308 3.81 23.58 -2.76
CA GLN A 308 4.73 24.62 -3.25
C GLN A 308 4.05 25.67 -4.14
N LEU A 309 3.00 25.29 -4.88
CA LEU A 309 2.33 26.17 -5.86
C LEU A 309 1.27 27.07 -5.23
N LEU A 310 0.63 26.64 -4.15
CA LEU A 310 -0.45 27.38 -3.50
C LEU A 310 0.10 28.29 -2.39
N ASP A 311 -0.54 29.46 -2.22
CA ASP A 311 -0.28 30.30 -1.06
C ASP A 311 -0.63 29.56 0.24
N LYS A 312 0.17 29.79 1.29
CA LYS A 312 -0.02 29.16 2.60
C LYS A 312 -1.43 29.34 3.14
N SER A 313 -2.02 30.52 2.97
CA SER A 313 -3.40 30.80 3.41
C SER A 313 -4.44 29.91 2.73
N ILE A 314 -4.23 29.61 1.44
CA ILE A 314 -5.11 28.69 0.67
C ILE A 314 -4.92 27.25 1.15
N ILE A 315 -3.68 26.83 1.38
CA ILE A 315 -3.38 25.51 1.92
C ILE A 315 -4.06 25.32 3.28
N ASP A 316 -3.86 26.27 4.19
CA ASP A 316 -4.44 26.22 5.54
C ASP A 316 -5.97 26.22 5.47
N GLN A 317 -6.59 26.99 4.58
CA GLN A 317 -8.03 27.00 4.37
C GLN A 317 -8.55 25.65 3.87
N LEU A 318 -7.90 25.01 2.90
CA LEU A 318 -8.30 23.72 2.36
C LEU A 318 -8.16 22.60 3.39
N ILE A 319 -7.06 22.57 4.12
CA ILE A 319 -6.79 21.59 5.17
C ILE A 319 -7.76 21.74 6.34
N ASN A 320 -7.98 22.97 6.84
CA ASN A 320 -8.91 23.22 7.93
C ASN A 320 -10.35 22.88 7.54
N SER A 321 -10.73 23.19 6.29
CA SER A 321 -12.03 22.80 5.76
C SER A 321 -12.20 21.28 5.70
N PHE A 322 -11.17 20.55 5.25
CA PHE A 322 -11.16 19.09 5.24
C PHE A 322 -11.32 18.52 6.66
N LEU A 323 -10.57 19.03 7.65
CA LEU A 323 -10.66 18.57 9.03
C LEU A 323 -12.02 18.88 9.68
N SER A 324 -12.60 20.05 9.42
CA SER A 324 -13.92 20.40 9.97
C SER A 324 -15.05 19.50 9.48
N PHE A 325 -14.98 18.98 8.25
CA PHE A 325 -15.97 18.03 7.75
C PHE A 325 -15.90 16.65 8.43
N GLN A 326 -14.81 16.34 9.11
CA GLN A 326 -14.66 15.06 9.81
C GLN A 326 -15.21 15.10 11.23
N SER A 327 -15.15 16.27 11.89
CA SER A 327 -15.68 16.47 13.23
C SER A 327 -17.23 16.53 13.27
N ASP A 328 -17.88 16.90 12.17
CA ASP A 328 -19.36 16.98 12.10
C ASP A 328 -20.03 15.60 11.96
N LEU A 329 -19.25 14.51 11.87
CA LEU A 329 -19.71 13.14 11.66
C LEU A 329 -19.44 12.20 12.85
N SER A 330 -18.88 12.72 13.94
CA SER A 330 -18.65 12.03 15.22
C SER A 330 -19.80 12.36 16.20
#